data_26321eda9eafd01ae7e9fba99cb8eaf9
#
_entry.id   26321eda9eafd01ae7e9fba99cb8eaf9
#
_cell.length_a   1.000
_cell.length_b   1.000
_cell.length_c   1.000
_cell.angle_alpha   90.00
_cell.angle_beta   90.00
_cell.angle_gamma   90.00
#
_symmetry.space_group_name_H-M   'P 1'
#
loop_
_entity.id
_entity.type
_entity.pdbx_description
1 polymer ?
#
loop_
_entity_poly.entity_id
_entity_poly.type
_entity_poly.pdbx_seq_one_letter_code
_entity_poly.pdbx_strand_id
1 'polypeptide(L)'
;MERRNFIKKICKASIICAAPTSIVTLQSCSTYGSENDVDSSSPNITELSIDLNETEFSRLKIVGGSIVTGSIDFDKSGLLFFRTSQEDLTAFSRRCPHAGTSINGFNNGSAACPSHGAKFKTDGTPISGGPTNAPLKQYTVDLNGSIAIIY
;
A
#
# COMPACT_ATOMS: atom_id res chain seq x y z
N MET A 1 -1.04 -21.00 18.83
CA MET A 1 0.30 -21.26 19.39
C MET A 1 1.22 -21.55 18.24
N GLU A 2 2.47 -21.04 18.25
CA GLU A 2 3.55 -21.25 17.27
C GLU A 2 3.65 -20.26 16.09
N ARG A 3 3.93 -19.00 16.39
CA ARG A 3 4.48 -18.04 15.41
C ARG A 3 5.86 -17.48 15.82
N ARG A 4 6.59 -18.14 16.74
CA ARG A 4 7.85 -17.60 17.31
C ARG A 4 9.14 -18.33 16.91
N ASN A 5 9.10 -19.35 16.09
CA ASN A 5 10.26 -20.22 15.84
C ASN A 5 10.94 -20.10 14.47
N PHE A 6 10.59 -19.10 13.64
CA PHE A 6 11.21 -19.00 12.30
C PHE A 6 12.53 -18.20 12.27
N ILE A 7 12.84 -17.42 13.31
CA ILE A 7 14.00 -16.51 13.27
C ILE A 7 15.32 -17.11 13.83
N LYS A 8 15.33 -18.36 14.30
CA LYS A 8 16.52 -18.93 14.99
C LYS A 8 17.39 -19.86 14.16
N LYS A 9 17.27 -19.94 12.85
CA LYS A 9 18.03 -20.94 12.03
C LYS A 9 19.03 -20.41 11.03
N ILE A 10 19.38 -19.13 11.02
CA ILE A 10 20.43 -18.62 10.11
C ILE A 10 21.52 -17.92 10.91
N CYS A 11 22.30 -18.65 11.68
CA CYS A 11 23.61 -18.23 12.14
C CYS A 11 24.38 -19.43 12.69
N LYS A 12 24.87 -20.28 11.80
CA LYS A 12 25.99 -21.21 12.09
C LYS A 12 26.71 -21.53 10.79
N ALA A 13 27.66 -20.69 10.43
CA ALA A 13 28.80 -21.10 9.61
C ALA A 13 30.02 -20.35 10.15
N SER A 14 30.73 -21.04 11.03
CA SER A 14 32.05 -20.64 11.51
C SER A 14 33.04 -20.80 10.38
N ILE A 15 33.76 -19.73 10.05
CA ILE A 15 35.01 -19.81 9.28
C ILE A 15 36.12 -19.30 10.20
N ILE A 16 36.96 -20.23 10.62
CA ILE A 16 38.23 -19.99 11.28
C ILE A 16 39.21 -19.55 10.20
N CYS A 17 39.77 -18.36 10.32
CA CYS A 17 41.03 -18.00 9.64
C CYS A 17 41.98 -17.40 10.65
N ALA A 18 43.13 -18.03 10.73
CA ALA A 18 44.27 -17.75 11.59
C ALA A 18 44.97 -16.45 11.20
N ALA A 19 45.57 -15.83 12.20
CA ALA A 19 46.35 -14.61 12.19
C ALA A 19 47.65 -14.64 11.32
N PRO A 20 48.27 -13.49 11.04
CA PRO A 20 49.27 -12.98 12.00
C PRO A 20 49.25 -11.45 12.23
N THR A 21 49.76 -11.15 13.37
CA THR A 21 50.17 -9.88 13.99
C THR A 21 50.75 -8.83 13.07
N SER A 22 50.22 -7.60 13.15
CA SER A 22 51.01 -6.37 12.96
C SER A 22 50.41 -5.25 13.85
N ILE A 23 51.26 -4.77 14.72
CA ILE A 23 51.07 -3.64 15.61
C ILE A 23 51.15 -2.35 14.78
N VAL A 24 50.15 -1.49 14.81
CA VAL A 24 50.32 -0.04 14.52
C VAL A 24 49.30 0.78 15.32
N THR A 25 49.81 1.47 16.30
CA THR A 25 49.53 2.81 16.81
C THR A 25 48.09 3.33 16.88
N LEU A 26 47.73 3.59 18.12
CA LEU A 26 46.72 4.55 18.55
C LEU A 26 46.92 5.92 17.89
N GLN A 27 45.93 6.37 17.18
CA GLN A 27 45.77 7.78 16.92
C GLN A 27 44.32 8.16 17.25
N SER A 28 44.21 8.71 18.44
CA SER A 28 43.09 9.46 18.91
C SER A 28 42.84 10.64 17.98
N CYS A 29 41.71 10.71 17.34
CA CYS A 29 41.15 11.94 16.83
C CYS A 29 39.69 12.01 17.28
N SER A 30 39.53 12.76 18.35
CA SER A 30 38.24 13.33 18.69
C SER A 30 37.89 14.33 17.59
N THR A 31 36.89 14.02 16.81
CA THR A 31 36.20 15.05 16.06
C THR A 31 34.73 14.97 16.49
N TYR A 32 34.40 15.87 17.36
CA TYR A 32 33.07 16.34 17.62
C TYR A 32 32.57 16.94 16.32
N GLY A 33 31.50 16.43 15.78
CA GLY A 33 30.93 17.01 14.58
C GLY A 33 29.76 16.23 14.07
N SER A 34 28.62 16.80 14.31
CA SER A 34 27.45 16.80 13.44
C SER A 34 26.48 15.64 13.59
N GLU A 35 25.49 15.90 14.33
CA GLU A 35 24.08 15.74 14.08
C GLU A 35 23.75 14.97 12.80
N ASN A 36 23.43 13.70 12.99
CA ASN A 36 22.63 12.99 12.01
C ASN A 36 21.21 13.55 12.14
N ASP A 37 20.93 14.54 11.34
CA ASP A 37 19.57 14.85 10.95
C ASP A 37 18.98 13.55 10.37
N VAL A 38 18.30 12.82 11.21
CA VAL A 38 17.34 11.82 10.76
C VAL A 38 16.23 12.66 10.14
N ASP A 39 16.39 12.94 8.84
CA ASP A 39 15.31 13.41 8.00
C ASP A 39 14.16 12.44 8.16
N SER A 40 13.18 12.83 8.98
CA SER A 40 11.88 12.20 9.11
C SER A 40 11.02 12.52 7.89
N SER A 41 11.58 12.49 6.71
CA SER A 41 10.81 12.39 5.48
C SER A 41 10.35 10.93 5.37
N SER A 42 9.13 10.70 5.83
CA SER A 42 8.36 9.52 5.45
C SER A 42 8.53 9.33 3.94
N PRO A 43 9.00 8.16 3.46
CA PRO A 43 9.19 7.96 2.03
C PRO A 43 7.87 8.30 1.34
N ASN A 44 7.91 9.28 0.45
CA ASN A 44 6.73 9.61 -0.37
C ASN A 44 6.55 8.43 -1.33
N ILE A 45 5.72 7.46 -0.93
CA ILE A 45 5.43 6.28 -1.73
C ILE A 45 4.58 6.75 -2.90
N THR A 46 5.20 6.84 -4.06
CA THR A 46 4.58 7.29 -5.31
C THR A 46 3.98 6.15 -6.10
N GLU A 47 4.27 4.91 -5.72
CA GLU A 47 3.90 3.69 -6.44
C GLU A 47 3.55 2.57 -5.46
N LEU A 48 2.51 1.81 -5.78
CA LEU A 48 2.09 0.61 -5.05
C LEU A 48 1.95 -0.55 -6.02
N SER A 49 2.64 -1.67 -5.76
CA SER A 49 2.49 -2.92 -6.51
C SER A 49 1.67 -3.93 -5.72
N ILE A 50 0.71 -4.58 -6.38
CA ILE A 50 -0.08 -5.69 -5.82
C ILE A 50 -0.06 -6.89 -6.77
N ASP A 51 -0.04 -8.11 -6.21
CA ASP A 51 -0.21 -9.35 -6.98
C ASP A 51 -1.62 -9.92 -6.77
N LEU A 52 -2.39 -10.02 -7.84
CA LEU A 52 -3.75 -10.58 -7.83
C LEU A 52 -3.78 -12.08 -7.47
N ASN A 53 -2.61 -12.76 -7.42
CA ASN A 53 -2.50 -14.13 -6.94
C ASN A 53 -2.51 -14.23 -5.41
N GLU A 54 -2.21 -13.15 -4.70
CA GLU A 54 -2.35 -13.12 -3.25
C GLU A 54 -3.81 -13.31 -2.84
N THR A 55 -4.02 -14.01 -1.74
CA THR A 55 -5.36 -14.41 -1.27
C THR A 55 -6.28 -13.20 -1.07
N GLU A 56 -5.74 -12.09 -0.56
CA GLU A 56 -6.51 -10.87 -0.29
C GLU A 56 -6.99 -10.18 -1.57
N PHE A 57 -6.25 -10.30 -2.70
CA PHE A 57 -6.59 -9.72 -4.00
C PHE A 57 -7.30 -10.67 -4.95
N SER A 58 -7.50 -11.95 -4.55
CA SER A 58 -8.03 -13.01 -5.42
C SER A 58 -9.39 -12.67 -6.06
N ARG A 59 -10.23 -11.87 -5.40
CA ARG A 59 -11.51 -11.42 -5.95
C ARG A 59 -11.36 -10.51 -7.17
N LEU A 60 -10.21 -9.85 -7.33
CA LEU A 60 -9.92 -8.99 -8.49
C LEU A 60 -9.55 -9.78 -9.75
N LYS A 61 -9.41 -11.11 -9.68
CA LYS A 61 -9.28 -11.97 -10.87
C LYS A 61 -10.57 -12.12 -11.66
N ILE A 62 -11.71 -11.79 -11.04
CA ILE A 62 -13.04 -11.96 -11.62
C ILE A 62 -13.57 -10.59 -12.00
N VAL A 63 -14.02 -10.42 -13.25
CA VAL A 63 -14.68 -9.19 -13.72
C VAL A 63 -15.90 -8.88 -12.82
N GLY A 64 -16.01 -7.64 -12.39
CA GLY A 64 -16.99 -7.21 -11.38
C GLY A 64 -16.54 -7.44 -9.93
N GLY A 65 -15.39 -8.07 -9.71
CA GLY A 65 -14.80 -8.23 -8.39
C GLY A 65 -14.36 -6.89 -7.80
N SER A 66 -14.57 -6.72 -6.50
CA SER A 66 -14.16 -5.53 -5.76
C SER A 66 -13.58 -5.90 -4.42
N ILE A 67 -12.57 -5.16 -4.01
CA ILE A 67 -11.98 -5.21 -2.67
C ILE A 67 -11.70 -3.80 -2.15
N VAL A 68 -11.49 -3.72 -0.84
CA VAL A 68 -10.98 -2.51 -0.17
C VAL A 68 -9.78 -2.87 0.68
N THR A 69 -8.79 -1.97 0.73
CA THR A 69 -7.70 -2.06 1.70
C THR A 69 -8.02 -1.24 2.95
N GLY A 70 -7.31 -1.53 4.04
CA GLY A 70 -7.22 -0.61 5.16
C GLY A 70 -6.35 0.61 4.83
N SER A 71 -6.01 1.40 5.84
CA SER A 71 -5.00 2.47 5.72
C SER A 71 -3.66 1.88 5.33
N ILE A 72 -3.02 2.43 4.31
CA ILE A 72 -1.69 2.07 3.82
C ILE A 72 -0.85 3.34 3.65
N ASP A 73 0.47 3.19 3.48
CA ASP A 73 1.35 4.36 3.35
C ASP A 73 1.10 5.13 2.05
N PHE A 74 0.68 4.45 0.99
CA PHE A 74 0.30 5.05 -0.28
C PHE A 74 -0.99 5.91 -0.17
N ASP A 75 -2.00 5.43 0.56
CA ASP A 75 -3.23 6.17 0.85
C ASP A 75 -3.73 5.87 2.26
N LYS A 76 -3.72 6.87 3.13
CA LYS A 76 -4.14 6.73 4.54
C LYS A 76 -5.62 6.41 4.72
N SER A 77 -6.45 6.64 3.71
CA SER A 77 -7.87 6.23 3.71
C SER A 77 -8.07 4.80 3.20
N GLY A 78 -7.01 4.19 2.63
CA GLY A 78 -7.05 2.93 1.92
C GLY A 78 -7.52 3.08 0.48
N LEU A 79 -7.48 1.98 -0.27
CA LEU A 79 -7.86 1.90 -1.67
C LEU A 79 -9.13 1.08 -1.85
N LEU A 80 -9.91 1.45 -2.86
CA LEU A 80 -11.07 0.75 -3.37
C LEU A 80 -10.78 0.31 -4.80
N PHE A 81 -10.73 -1.00 -5.02
CA PHE A 81 -10.47 -1.61 -6.32
C PHE A 81 -11.73 -2.18 -6.94
N PHE A 82 -11.81 -2.09 -8.26
CA PHE A 82 -12.87 -2.72 -9.03
C PHE A 82 -12.34 -3.27 -10.35
N ARG A 83 -12.60 -4.56 -10.65
CA ARG A 83 -12.23 -5.22 -11.89
C ARG A 83 -13.26 -4.89 -12.98
N THR A 84 -12.94 -3.99 -13.89
CA THR A 84 -13.85 -3.52 -14.92
C THR A 84 -13.95 -4.46 -16.11
N SER A 85 -12.81 -5.07 -16.50
CA SER A 85 -12.73 -6.05 -17.56
C SER A 85 -11.64 -7.09 -17.30
N GLN A 86 -11.37 -8.00 -18.24
CA GLN A 86 -10.25 -8.95 -18.12
C GLN A 86 -8.88 -8.25 -18.13
N GLU A 87 -8.79 -7.09 -18.75
CA GLU A 87 -7.55 -6.34 -18.97
C GLU A 87 -7.48 -5.07 -18.11
N ASP A 88 -8.61 -4.65 -17.48
CA ASP A 88 -8.68 -3.38 -16.77
C ASP A 88 -9.05 -3.56 -15.30
N LEU A 89 -8.33 -2.83 -14.47
CA LEU A 89 -8.55 -2.67 -13.04
C LEU A 89 -8.59 -1.17 -12.72
N THR A 90 -9.59 -0.72 -11.98
CA THR A 90 -9.64 0.64 -11.46
C THR A 90 -9.30 0.67 -9.99
N ALA A 91 -8.60 1.73 -9.57
CA ALA A 91 -8.26 2.00 -8.18
C ALA A 91 -8.69 3.42 -7.80
N PHE A 92 -9.34 3.55 -6.65
CA PHE A 92 -9.77 4.82 -6.09
C PHE A 92 -9.30 4.95 -4.66
N SER A 93 -9.07 6.20 -4.22
CA SER A 93 -8.99 6.49 -2.80
C SER A 93 -10.32 6.17 -2.13
N ARG A 94 -10.30 5.54 -0.98
CA ARG A 94 -11.50 5.38 -0.16
C ARG A 94 -11.93 6.66 0.54
N ARG A 95 -11.15 7.73 0.42
CA ARG A 95 -11.48 9.02 1.01
C ARG A 95 -12.72 9.61 0.36
N CYS A 96 -13.82 9.69 1.11
CA CYS A 96 -15.04 10.34 0.64
C CYS A 96 -14.81 11.84 0.41
N PRO A 97 -15.07 12.37 -0.81
CA PRO A 97 -14.82 13.78 -1.11
C PRO A 97 -15.74 14.76 -0.34
N HIS A 98 -16.84 14.26 0.27
CA HIS A 98 -17.70 15.09 1.10
C HIS A 98 -17.07 15.43 2.46
N ALA A 99 -16.63 14.42 3.22
CA ALA A 99 -16.18 14.61 4.61
C ALA A 99 -14.98 13.73 5.00
N GLY A 100 -14.29 13.12 4.05
CA GLY A 100 -13.05 12.36 4.27
C GLY A 100 -13.21 10.99 4.90
N THR A 101 -14.41 10.54 5.22
CA THR A 101 -14.67 9.20 5.78
C THR A 101 -14.36 8.12 4.75
N SER A 102 -13.77 6.99 5.18
CA SER A 102 -13.48 5.88 4.28
C SER A 102 -14.76 5.21 3.77
N ILE A 103 -14.85 5.06 2.44
CA ILE A 103 -15.98 4.48 1.72
C ILE A 103 -15.93 2.95 1.82
N ASN A 104 -17.10 2.30 1.82
CA ASN A 104 -17.23 0.86 1.73
C ASN A 104 -16.91 0.35 0.32
N GLY A 105 -16.71 -0.97 0.19
CA GLY A 105 -16.51 -1.63 -1.11
C GLY A 105 -17.74 -1.49 -2.02
N PHE A 106 -17.53 -1.72 -3.33
CA PHE A 106 -18.65 -1.79 -4.27
C PHE A 106 -19.55 -2.99 -3.95
N ASN A 107 -20.83 -2.71 -3.90
CA ASN A 107 -21.89 -3.70 -3.76
C ASN A 107 -23.04 -3.32 -4.71
N ASN A 108 -23.48 -4.28 -5.53
CA ASN A 108 -24.53 -4.04 -6.53
C ASN A 108 -24.29 -2.79 -7.41
N GLY A 109 -23.04 -2.64 -7.90
CA GLY A 109 -22.67 -1.57 -8.82
C GLY A 109 -22.44 -0.20 -8.20
N SER A 110 -22.43 -0.07 -6.87
CA SER A 110 -22.18 1.19 -6.19
C SER A 110 -21.39 1.03 -4.90
N ALA A 111 -20.60 2.03 -4.55
CA ALA A 111 -19.94 2.16 -3.25
C ALA A 111 -20.62 3.26 -2.42
N ALA A 112 -20.77 3.06 -1.12
CA ALA A 112 -21.43 4.00 -0.25
C ALA A 112 -20.52 4.49 0.88
N CYS A 113 -20.59 5.79 1.16
CA CYS A 113 -19.99 6.39 2.33
C CYS A 113 -20.88 6.19 3.55
N PRO A 114 -20.39 5.55 4.63
CA PRO A 114 -21.21 5.22 5.78
C PRO A 114 -21.61 6.45 6.63
N SER A 115 -20.93 7.59 6.46
CA SER A 115 -21.13 8.78 7.28
C SER A 115 -22.41 9.53 6.88
N HIS A 116 -22.53 9.92 5.59
CA HIS A 116 -23.65 10.75 5.12
C HIS A 116 -24.32 10.20 3.86
N GLY A 117 -24.08 8.93 3.53
CA GLY A 117 -24.77 8.25 2.45
C GLY A 117 -24.41 8.68 1.03
N ALA A 118 -23.28 9.37 0.81
CA ALA A 118 -22.78 9.60 -0.54
C ALA A 118 -22.56 8.27 -1.26
N LYS A 119 -23.02 8.16 -2.51
CA LYS A 119 -22.89 6.95 -3.31
C LYS A 119 -22.14 7.24 -4.60
N PHE A 120 -21.34 6.27 -5.02
CA PHE A 120 -20.48 6.36 -6.21
C PHE A 120 -20.68 5.14 -7.09
N LYS A 121 -20.69 5.34 -8.40
CA LYS A 121 -20.70 4.26 -9.39
C LYS A 121 -19.32 3.59 -9.45
N THR A 122 -19.22 2.49 -10.18
CA THR A 122 -17.97 1.73 -10.37
C THR A 122 -16.89 2.50 -11.14
N ASP A 123 -17.26 3.58 -11.82
CA ASP A 123 -16.34 4.53 -12.45
C ASP A 123 -15.89 5.68 -11.54
N GLY A 124 -16.26 5.64 -10.26
CA GLY A 124 -15.93 6.67 -9.27
C GLY A 124 -16.81 7.92 -9.33
N THR A 125 -17.74 8.03 -10.29
CA THR A 125 -18.63 9.19 -10.38
C THR A 125 -19.72 9.16 -9.30
N PRO A 126 -20.11 10.32 -8.73
CA PRO A 126 -21.15 10.37 -7.71
C PRO A 126 -22.52 10.06 -8.32
N ILE A 127 -23.36 9.40 -7.54
CA ILE A 127 -24.76 9.22 -7.87
C ILE A 127 -25.52 10.46 -7.40
N SER A 128 -26.33 11.03 -8.28
CA SER A 128 -27.09 12.28 -8.01
C SER A 128 -28.01 12.15 -6.79
N GLY A 129 -28.24 13.28 -6.10
CA GLY A 129 -29.07 13.33 -4.89
C GLY A 129 -28.32 13.04 -3.59
N GLY A 130 -27.00 12.79 -3.67
CA GLY A 130 -26.13 12.65 -2.50
C GLY A 130 -25.54 14.00 -2.03
N PRO A 131 -24.76 13.96 -0.93
CA PRO A 131 -24.21 15.16 -0.29
C PRO A 131 -22.99 15.73 -1.02
N THR A 132 -22.54 15.15 -2.13
CA THR A 132 -21.40 15.63 -2.93
C THR A 132 -21.62 15.34 -4.42
N ASN A 133 -21.10 16.25 -5.25
CA ASN A 133 -21.01 16.09 -6.70
C ASN A 133 -19.55 15.81 -7.17
N ALA A 134 -18.58 15.78 -6.25
CA ALA A 134 -17.21 15.48 -6.58
C ALA A 134 -17.00 13.95 -6.73
N PRO A 135 -16.27 13.48 -7.77
CA PRO A 135 -15.95 12.08 -7.95
C PRO A 135 -14.91 11.61 -6.92
N LEU A 136 -14.72 10.31 -6.81
CA LEU A 136 -13.62 9.72 -6.07
C LEU A 136 -12.29 10.08 -6.74
N LYS A 137 -11.24 10.27 -5.93
CA LYS A 137 -9.87 10.37 -6.46
C LYS A 137 -9.52 9.02 -7.08
N GLN A 138 -9.28 9.00 -8.38
CA GLN A 138 -8.81 7.84 -9.11
C GLN A 138 -7.30 7.86 -9.22
N TYR A 139 -6.70 6.68 -9.16
CA TYR A 139 -5.30 6.43 -9.41
C TYR A 139 -5.14 5.76 -10.77
N THR A 140 -4.01 6.01 -11.43
CA THR A 140 -3.61 5.27 -12.62
C THR A 140 -3.24 3.85 -12.23
N VAL A 141 -3.64 2.88 -13.03
CA VAL A 141 -3.31 1.46 -12.81
C VAL A 141 -2.74 0.88 -14.09
N ASP A 142 -1.54 0.31 -13.98
CA ASP A 142 -0.93 -0.54 -15.00
C ASP A 142 -1.10 -1.99 -14.59
N LEU A 143 -1.89 -2.74 -15.36
CA LEU A 143 -2.12 -4.15 -15.13
C LEU A 143 -1.34 -5.00 -16.13
N ASN A 144 -0.40 -5.80 -15.63
CA ASN A 144 0.39 -6.73 -16.45
C ASN A 144 0.27 -8.15 -15.88
N GLY A 145 -0.56 -8.96 -16.51
CA GLY A 145 -0.89 -10.30 -16.03
C GLY A 145 -1.56 -10.26 -14.67
N SER A 146 -0.90 -10.76 -13.63
CA SER A 146 -1.39 -10.73 -12.25
C SER A 146 -0.86 -9.56 -11.43
N ILE A 147 0.08 -8.79 -11.95
CA ILE A 147 0.66 -7.67 -11.23
C ILE A 147 -0.03 -6.37 -11.64
N ALA A 148 -0.52 -5.62 -10.68
CA ALA A 148 -1.03 -4.27 -10.89
C ALA A 148 -0.14 -3.25 -10.17
N ILE A 149 0.27 -2.21 -10.89
CA ILE A 149 1.04 -1.08 -10.37
C ILE A 149 0.12 0.13 -10.34
N ILE A 150 0.04 0.79 -9.20
CA ILE A 150 -0.85 1.92 -8.91
C ILE A 150 0.00 3.16 -8.64
N TYR A 151 -0.34 4.29 -9.30
CA TYR A 151 0.37 5.57 -9.22
C TYR A 151 -0.49 6.71 -8.70
#